data_0e0af21915808687b340d96c8f60477d
#
_entry.id   0e0af21915808687b340d96c8f60477d
#
_cell.length_a   1.000
_cell.length_b   1.000
_cell.length_c   1.000
_cell.angle_alpha   90.00
_cell.angle_beta   90.00
_cell.angle_gamma   90.00
#
_symmetry.space_group_name_H-M   'P 1'
#
loop_
_entity.id
_entity.type
_entity.pdbx_description
1 polymer ?
#
loop_
_entity_poly.entity_id
_entity_poly.type
_entity_poly.pdbx_seq_one_letter_code
_entity_poly.pdbx_strand_id
1 'polypeptide(L)'
;MRDYIIMTDSCCDLTDHMAKELELTVVPLTVHIDGQDYPNLLDGSAISFEDFYSKIRAGKLATTSAANVGQFQDAMRPVLDSGRDIVCIGFSSALSTTYQSACIAAEDMRQEFPDARIYVVDSLSASLGQGLLLYLTVQKKREGLTAEELVQWVEDNKLHIDHWFTVDDLNYLKMGGRLSAGAAFFGSMLSIKPVMHTSDEGK
;
A
#
# COMPACT_ATOMS: atom_id res chain seq x y z
N MET A 1 -3.09 28.56 3.84
CA MET A 1 -2.53 27.23 3.57
C MET A 1 -3.70 26.34 3.22
N ARG A 2 -3.66 25.57 2.13
CA ARG A 2 -4.72 24.61 1.80
C ARG A 2 -4.65 23.44 2.78
N ASP A 3 -5.81 22.94 3.19
CA ASP A 3 -5.88 21.67 3.92
C ASP A 3 -5.49 20.50 2.99
N TYR A 4 -5.07 19.39 3.54
CA TYR A 4 -4.67 18.24 2.77
C TYR A 4 -5.11 16.94 3.43
N ILE A 5 -5.20 15.87 2.62
CA ILE A 5 -5.47 14.52 3.11
C ILE A 5 -4.24 13.62 2.95
N ILE A 6 -4.22 12.53 3.70
CA ILE A 6 -3.27 11.44 3.50
C ILE A 6 -3.99 10.31 2.76
N MET A 7 -3.42 9.88 1.64
CA MET A 7 -3.91 8.79 0.81
C MET A 7 -2.90 7.63 0.82
N THR A 8 -3.40 6.42 0.67
CA THR A 8 -2.57 5.22 0.56
C THR A 8 -3.28 4.15 -0.25
N ASP A 9 -2.72 2.95 -0.32
CA ASP A 9 -3.34 1.77 -0.90
C ASP A 9 -3.58 0.67 0.15
N SER A 10 -4.33 -0.35 -0.21
CA SER A 10 -4.76 -1.39 0.73
C SER A 10 -3.67 -2.38 1.13
N CYS A 11 -2.42 -2.24 0.62
CA CYS A 11 -1.28 -3.02 1.09
C CYS A 11 -0.74 -2.58 2.44
N CYS A 12 -1.29 -1.51 3.03
CA CYS A 12 -0.89 -1.03 4.35
C CYS A 12 -1.31 -1.96 5.49
N ASP A 13 -2.24 -2.89 5.23
CA ASP A 13 -2.77 -3.89 6.18
C ASP A 13 -3.28 -3.32 7.51
N LEU A 14 -3.60 -2.03 7.54
CA LEU A 14 -4.31 -1.43 8.67
C LEU A 14 -5.74 -1.99 8.74
N THR A 15 -6.29 -2.07 9.94
CA THR A 15 -7.70 -2.39 10.08
C THR A 15 -8.55 -1.22 9.54
N ASP A 16 -9.76 -1.51 9.05
CA ASP A 16 -10.73 -0.50 8.62
C ASP A 16 -10.99 0.54 9.71
N HIS A 17 -11.08 0.09 10.97
CA HIS A 17 -11.24 0.98 12.11
C HIS A 17 -10.07 1.97 12.25
N MET A 18 -8.81 1.48 12.17
CA MET A 18 -7.65 2.34 12.24
C MET A 18 -7.57 3.31 11.06
N ALA A 19 -7.85 2.84 9.84
CA ALA A 19 -7.84 3.70 8.66
C ALA A 19 -8.86 4.84 8.77
N LYS A 20 -10.04 4.56 9.30
CA LYS A 20 -11.09 5.56 9.58
C LYS A 20 -10.67 6.54 10.69
N GLU A 21 -10.13 6.04 11.80
CA GLU A 21 -9.64 6.88 12.91
C GLU A 21 -8.50 7.81 12.48
N LEU A 22 -7.66 7.34 11.57
CA LEU A 22 -6.56 8.10 10.98
C LEU A 22 -7.00 8.99 9.79
N GLU A 23 -8.29 8.95 9.42
CA GLU A 23 -8.85 9.71 8.29
C GLU A 23 -8.10 9.46 6.96
N LEU A 24 -7.67 8.22 6.73
CA LEU A 24 -6.95 7.83 5.52
C LEU A 24 -7.92 7.58 4.35
N THR A 25 -7.55 8.04 3.17
CA THR A 25 -8.18 7.60 1.92
C THR A 25 -7.40 6.40 1.39
N VAL A 26 -8.04 5.23 1.33
CA VAL A 26 -7.38 3.98 0.94
C VAL A 26 -7.87 3.52 -0.43
N VAL A 27 -6.95 3.39 -1.39
CA VAL A 27 -7.24 2.88 -2.74
C VAL A 27 -7.07 1.36 -2.74
N PRO A 28 -8.11 0.58 -3.05
CA PRO A 28 -8.02 -0.87 -2.98
C PRO A 28 -7.27 -1.46 -4.18
N LEU A 29 -6.41 -2.44 -3.91
CA LEU A 29 -5.94 -3.39 -4.91
C LEU A 29 -7.06 -4.36 -5.28
N THR A 30 -6.84 -5.20 -6.30
CA THR A 30 -7.78 -6.26 -6.66
C THR A 30 -7.18 -7.63 -6.33
N VAL A 31 -7.97 -8.48 -5.70
CA VAL A 31 -7.66 -9.90 -5.44
C VAL A 31 -8.44 -10.75 -6.44
N HIS A 32 -7.74 -11.67 -7.10
CA HIS A 32 -8.30 -12.64 -8.03
C HIS A 32 -8.23 -14.03 -7.39
N ILE A 33 -9.36 -14.63 -7.14
CA ILE A 33 -9.44 -15.99 -6.56
C ILE A 33 -10.68 -16.71 -7.07
N ASP A 34 -10.53 -17.98 -7.43
CA ASP A 34 -11.62 -18.84 -7.85
C ASP A 34 -12.41 -18.29 -9.06
N GLY A 35 -11.71 -17.57 -9.96
CA GLY A 35 -12.30 -16.97 -11.16
C GLY A 35 -13.11 -15.71 -10.93
N GLN A 36 -13.01 -15.11 -9.75
CA GLN A 36 -13.71 -13.88 -9.37
C GLN A 36 -12.69 -12.80 -8.91
N ASP A 37 -13.07 -11.55 -9.12
CA ASP A 37 -12.30 -10.36 -8.76
C ASP A 37 -12.97 -9.66 -7.59
N TYR A 38 -12.16 -9.35 -6.57
CA TYR A 38 -12.61 -8.68 -5.37
C TYR A 38 -11.72 -7.46 -5.09
N PRO A 39 -12.28 -6.26 -4.87
CA PRO A 39 -11.49 -5.17 -4.33
C PRO A 39 -11.02 -5.54 -2.92
N ASN A 40 -9.75 -5.33 -2.63
CA ASN A 40 -9.17 -5.56 -1.31
C ASN A 40 -9.56 -4.45 -0.34
N LEU A 41 -10.80 -4.48 0.14
CA LEU A 41 -11.32 -3.53 1.11
C LEU A 41 -10.88 -3.92 2.52
N LEU A 42 -10.46 -2.94 3.32
CA LEU A 42 -9.93 -3.17 4.68
C LEU A 42 -10.99 -3.75 5.65
N ASP A 43 -12.26 -3.54 5.36
CA ASP A 43 -13.39 -4.08 6.15
C ASP A 43 -13.78 -5.52 5.78
N GLY A 44 -13.17 -6.09 4.74
CA GLY A 44 -13.49 -7.43 4.25
C GLY A 44 -14.87 -7.57 3.63
N SER A 45 -15.56 -6.47 3.29
CA SER A 45 -16.95 -6.50 2.77
C SER A 45 -17.09 -7.12 1.39
N ALA A 46 -16.03 -7.05 0.55
CA ALA A 46 -16.03 -7.66 -0.79
C ALA A 46 -15.81 -9.17 -0.74
N ILE A 47 -14.91 -9.63 0.11
CA ILE A 47 -14.68 -11.03 0.48
C ILE A 47 -14.21 -11.05 1.93
N SER A 48 -14.85 -11.86 2.77
CA SER A 48 -14.43 -11.95 4.17
C SER A 48 -13.02 -12.56 4.28
N PHE A 49 -12.24 -12.13 5.28
CA PHE A 49 -10.92 -12.73 5.52
C PHE A 49 -11.02 -14.23 5.78
N GLU A 50 -12.08 -14.67 6.46
CA GLU A 50 -12.34 -16.10 6.74
C GLU A 50 -12.55 -16.88 5.43
N ASP A 51 -13.41 -16.40 4.53
CA ASP A 51 -13.66 -17.03 3.23
C ASP A 51 -12.41 -17.04 2.36
N PHE A 52 -11.68 -15.91 2.29
CA PHE A 52 -10.44 -15.82 1.54
C PHE A 52 -9.43 -16.88 1.99
N TYR A 53 -9.12 -16.91 3.28
CA TYR A 53 -8.14 -17.88 3.81
C TYR A 53 -8.65 -19.32 3.77
N SER A 54 -9.97 -19.56 3.86
CA SER A 54 -10.56 -20.88 3.68
C SER A 54 -10.34 -21.40 2.25
N LYS A 55 -10.53 -20.53 1.24
CA LYS A 55 -10.24 -20.86 -0.16
C LYS A 55 -8.76 -21.19 -0.37
N ILE A 56 -7.85 -20.38 0.20
CA ILE A 56 -6.40 -20.61 0.14
C ILE A 56 -6.04 -21.97 0.76
N ARG A 57 -6.56 -22.30 1.95
CA ARG A 57 -6.35 -23.60 2.62
C ARG A 57 -6.93 -24.78 1.83
N ALA A 58 -7.98 -24.54 1.06
CA ALA A 58 -8.54 -25.52 0.12
C ALA A 58 -7.72 -25.68 -1.18
N GLY A 59 -6.56 -25.01 -1.29
CA GLY A 59 -5.65 -25.10 -2.44
C GLY A 59 -6.02 -24.18 -3.61
N LYS A 60 -6.92 -23.21 -3.42
CA LYS A 60 -7.21 -22.21 -4.45
C LYS A 60 -6.06 -21.22 -4.54
N LEU A 61 -5.63 -20.92 -5.76
CA LEU A 61 -4.60 -19.93 -6.01
C LEU A 61 -5.23 -18.54 -6.04
N ALA A 62 -4.63 -17.63 -5.28
CA ALA A 62 -4.93 -16.21 -5.35
C ALA A 62 -3.80 -15.46 -6.05
N THR A 63 -4.18 -14.49 -6.86
CA THR A 63 -3.28 -13.49 -7.45
C THR A 63 -3.81 -12.09 -7.17
N THR A 64 -3.00 -11.07 -7.41
CA THR A 64 -3.40 -9.68 -7.18
C THR A 64 -3.06 -8.81 -8.38
N SER A 65 -3.88 -7.79 -8.62
CA SER A 65 -3.55 -6.66 -9.49
C SER A 65 -3.31 -5.42 -8.66
N ALA A 66 -2.31 -4.64 -9.06
CA ALA A 66 -2.04 -3.33 -8.49
C ALA A 66 -3.26 -2.40 -8.63
N ALA A 67 -3.42 -1.46 -7.73
CA ALA A 67 -4.35 -0.36 -7.95
C ALA A 67 -3.90 0.41 -9.21
N ASN A 68 -4.83 0.61 -10.13
CA ASN A 68 -4.53 1.21 -11.42
C ASN A 68 -4.68 2.74 -11.40
N VAL A 69 -4.24 3.39 -12.49
CA VAL A 69 -4.28 4.85 -12.64
C VAL A 69 -5.69 5.41 -12.45
N GLY A 70 -6.70 4.78 -13.09
CA GLY A 70 -8.10 5.22 -12.97
C GLY A 70 -8.63 5.17 -11.53
N GLN A 71 -8.31 4.12 -10.79
CA GLN A 71 -8.72 4.02 -9.38
C GLN A 71 -8.11 5.14 -8.51
N PHE A 72 -6.85 5.51 -8.76
CA PHE A 72 -6.23 6.66 -8.08
C PHE A 72 -6.88 7.98 -8.52
N GLN A 73 -7.15 8.18 -9.81
CA GLN A 73 -7.83 9.37 -10.31
C GLN A 73 -9.22 9.52 -9.68
N ASP A 74 -10.00 8.43 -9.62
CA ASP A 74 -11.34 8.40 -9.01
C ASP A 74 -11.29 8.74 -7.51
N ALA A 75 -10.24 8.31 -6.80
CA ALA A 75 -10.04 8.61 -5.39
C ALA A 75 -9.52 10.04 -5.15
N MET A 76 -8.67 10.57 -6.03
CA MET A 76 -8.09 11.91 -5.93
C MET A 76 -9.10 13.01 -6.27
N ARG A 77 -9.93 12.81 -7.29
CA ARG A 77 -10.85 13.82 -7.83
C ARG A 77 -11.74 14.46 -6.77
N PRO A 78 -12.51 13.73 -5.95
CA PRO A 78 -13.40 14.36 -4.96
C PRO A 78 -12.64 15.14 -3.89
N VAL A 79 -11.40 14.80 -3.60
CA VAL A 79 -10.52 15.55 -2.69
C VAL A 79 -10.13 16.88 -3.32
N LEU A 80 -9.70 16.86 -4.57
CA LEU A 80 -9.25 18.04 -5.32
C LEU A 80 -10.42 18.99 -5.60
N ASP A 81 -11.59 18.46 -5.95
CA ASP A 81 -12.84 19.24 -6.10
C ASP A 81 -13.23 19.95 -4.79
N SER A 82 -12.93 19.37 -3.64
CA SER A 82 -13.14 20.01 -2.34
C SER A 82 -12.11 21.09 -1.99
N GLY A 83 -11.12 21.33 -2.85
CA GLY A 83 -10.08 22.34 -2.67
C GLY A 83 -8.94 21.92 -1.73
N ARG A 84 -8.81 20.62 -1.42
CA ARG A 84 -7.73 20.09 -0.57
C ARG A 84 -6.59 19.52 -1.41
N ASP A 85 -5.39 19.53 -0.82
CA ASP A 85 -4.19 18.91 -1.38
C ASP A 85 -4.10 17.42 -0.98
N ILE A 86 -3.16 16.67 -1.58
CA ILE A 86 -3.00 15.23 -1.34
C ILE A 86 -1.54 14.89 -1.05
N VAL A 87 -1.32 14.13 0.03
CA VAL A 87 -0.07 13.40 0.29
C VAL A 87 -0.38 11.91 0.19
N CYS A 88 0.05 11.28 -0.91
CA CYS A 88 -0.13 9.86 -1.17
C CYS A 88 1.14 9.11 -0.79
N ILE A 89 1.03 8.11 0.10
CA ILE A 89 2.13 7.24 0.50
C ILE A 89 1.79 5.84 0.01
N GLY A 90 2.51 5.39 -1.03
CA GLY A 90 2.23 4.13 -1.71
C GLY A 90 3.08 2.97 -1.20
N PHE A 91 2.59 1.77 -1.44
CA PHE A 91 3.31 0.51 -1.26
C PHE A 91 4.62 0.51 -2.06
N SER A 92 5.66 -0.16 -1.55
CA SER A 92 6.98 -0.20 -2.17
C SER A 92 6.95 -0.45 -3.68
N SER A 93 7.58 0.45 -4.43
CA SER A 93 7.73 0.35 -5.90
C SER A 93 8.53 -0.89 -6.34
N ALA A 94 9.34 -1.43 -5.45
CA ALA A 94 10.13 -2.64 -5.69
C ALA A 94 9.28 -3.92 -5.67
N LEU A 95 8.07 -3.87 -5.09
CA LEU A 95 7.17 -5.01 -4.92
C LEU A 95 5.91 -4.94 -5.80
N SER A 96 5.50 -3.73 -6.22
CA SER A 96 4.26 -3.51 -6.98
C SER A 96 4.35 -2.26 -7.87
N THR A 97 3.60 -2.27 -8.97
CA THR A 97 3.40 -1.08 -9.82
C THR A 97 2.38 -0.10 -9.27
N THR A 98 1.80 -0.34 -8.09
CA THR A 98 0.80 0.53 -7.45
C THR A 98 1.33 1.95 -7.25
N TYR A 99 2.55 2.11 -6.74
CA TYR A 99 3.21 3.41 -6.62
C TYR A 99 3.32 4.14 -7.97
N GLN A 100 3.75 3.43 -9.02
CA GLN A 100 3.86 4.02 -10.36
C GLN A 100 2.50 4.48 -10.90
N SER A 101 1.42 3.71 -10.65
CA SER A 101 0.06 4.10 -11.02
C SER A 101 -0.38 5.38 -10.30
N ALA A 102 -0.05 5.52 -9.02
CA ALA A 102 -0.32 6.73 -8.24
C ALA A 102 0.44 7.95 -8.80
N CYS A 103 1.71 7.77 -9.21
CA CYS A 103 2.51 8.83 -9.83
C CYS A 103 1.90 9.33 -11.14
N ILE A 104 1.47 8.41 -12.02
CA ILE A 104 0.83 8.75 -13.30
C ILE A 104 -0.49 9.48 -13.03
N ALA A 105 -1.33 8.95 -12.13
CA ALA A 105 -2.60 9.59 -11.77
C ALA A 105 -2.38 11.00 -11.21
N ALA A 106 -1.38 11.19 -10.36
CA ALA A 106 -1.05 12.49 -9.80
C ALA A 106 -0.61 13.49 -10.86
N GLU A 107 0.15 13.05 -11.87
CA GLU A 107 0.56 13.91 -12.98
C GLU A 107 -0.63 14.37 -13.83
N ASP A 108 -1.53 13.46 -14.17
CA ASP A 108 -2.77 13.79 -14.89
C ASP A 108 -3.64 14.75 -14.07
N MET A 109 -3.81 14.48 -12.77
CA MET A 109 -4.60 15.34 -11.89
C MET A 109 -4.00 16.74 -11.69
N ARG A 110 -2.67 16.90 -11.69
CA ARG A 110 -2.03 18.22 -11.63
C ARG A 110 -2.33 19.06 -12.88
N GLN A 111 -2.48 18.44 -14.04
CA GLN A 111 -2.86 19.16 -15.28
C GLN A 111 -4.30 19.67 -15.19
N GLU A 112 -5.20 18.90 -14.58
CA GLU A 112 -6.61 19.27 -14.44
C GLU A 112 -6.84 20.24 -13.25
N PHE A 113 -6.04 20.10 -12.18
CA PHE A 113 -6.14 20.92 -10.96
C PHE A 113 -4.81 21.67 -10.70
N PRO A 114 -4.47 22.69 -11.51
CA PRO A 114 -3.14 23.33 -11.46
C PRO A 114 -2.84 24.06 -10.14
N ASP A 115 -3.86 24.42 -9.37
CA ASP A 115 -3.69 25.07 -8.06
C ASP A 115 -3.50 24.06 -6.91
N ALA A 116 -3.70 22.76 -7.17
CA ALA A 116 -3.60 21.72 -6.14
C ALA A 116 -2.17 21.16 -6.07
N ARG A 117 -1.77 20.79 -4.86
CA ARG A 117 -0.51 20.09 -4.61
C ARG A 117 -0.80 18.61 -4.36
N ILE A 118 -0.19 17.76 -5.14
CA ILE A 118 -0.32 16.33 -5.03
C ILE A 118 1.09 15.74 -4.91
N TYR A 119 1.39 15.19 -3.76
CA TYR A 119 2.67 14.52 -3.50
C TYR A 119 2.46 13.02 -3.50
N VAL A 120 3.38 12.27 -4.10
CA VAL A 120 3.38 10.81 -4.08
C VAL A 120 4.74 10.34 -3.58
N VAL A 121 4.74 9.62 -2.47
CA VAL A 121 5.93 9.12 -1.81
C VAL A 121 5.95 7.60 -1.88
N ASP A 122 7.09 7.04 -2.28
CA ASP A 122 7.36 5.60 -2.17
C ASP A 122 7.74 5.27 -0.73
N SER A 123 6.93 4.46 -0.06
CA SER A 123 7.21 4.09 1.33
C SER A 123 8.44 3.20 1.48
N LEU A 124 8.84 2.50 0.41
CA LEU A 124 9.83 1.40 0.44
C LEU A 124 9.50 0.33 1.50
N SER A 125 8.24 0.24 1.85
CA SER A 125 7.70 -0.60 2.91
C SER A 125 6.54 -1.45 2.41
N ALA A 126 6.20 -2.48 3.17
CA ALA A 126 5.11 -3.40 2.89
C ALA A 126 4.28 -3.65 4.15
N SER A 127 3.00 -4.02 3.97
CA SER A 127 2.13 -4.47 5.06
C SER A 127 2.12 -3.47 6.24
N LEU A 128 2.22 -3.95 7.45
CA LEU A 128 2.22 -3.11 8.65
C LEU A 128 3.44 -2.18 8.78
N GLY A 129 4.51 -2.40 8.01
CA GLY A 129 5.60 -1.42 7.91
C GLY A 129 5.11 -0.12 7.25
N GLN A 130 4.39 -0.24 6.11
CA GLN A 130 3.69 0.90 5.50
C GLN A 130 2.62 1.46 6.45
N GLY A 131 1.86 0.57 7.13
CA GLY A 131 0.83 0.97 8.10
C GLY A 131 1.40 1.79 9.27
N LEU A 132 2.56 1.41 9.82
CA LEU A 132 3.24 2.15 10.87
C LEU A 132 3.72 3.52 10.38
N LEU A 133 4.31 3.58 9.18
CA LEU A 133 4.72 4.84 8.57
C LEU A 133 3.52 5.78 8.41
N LEU A 134 2.38 5.29 7.93
CA LEU A 134 1.13 6.05 7.81
C LEU A 134 0.64 6.56 9.17
N TYR A 135 0.64 5.69 10.19
CA TYR A 135 0.26 6.10 11.55
C TYR A 135 1.10 7.26 12.05
N LEU A 136 2.43 7.15 11.95
CA LEU A 136 3.35 8.20 12.38
C LEU A 136 3.19 9.48 11.54
N THR A 137 2.96 9.34 10.23
CA THR A 137 2.70 10.47 9.33
C THR A 137 1.44 11.24 9.76
N VAL A 138 0.36 10.54 10.12
CA VAL A 138 -0.86 11.19 10.62
C VAL A 138 -0.59 11.92 11.93
N GLN A 139 0.22 11.36 12.84
CA GLN A 139 0.59 12.08 14.08
C GLN A 139 1.32 13.39 13.74
N LYS A 140 2.24 13.38 12.77
CA LYS A 140 2.95 14.59 12.33
C LYS A 140 2.01 15.62 11.69
N LYS A 141 1.03 15.18 10.90
CA LYS A 141 -0.03 16.07 10.41
C LYS A 141 -0.79 16.70 11.56
N ARG A 142 -1.16 15.94 12.59
CA ARG A 142 -1.87 16.42 13.80
C ARG A 142 -1.02 17.39 14.64
N GLU A 143 0.32 17.30 14.57
CA GLU A 143 1.25 18.27 15.15
C GLU A 143 1.29 19.60 14.35
N GLY A 144 0.65 19.66 13.18
CA GLY A 144 0.48 20.89 12.40
C GLY A 144 1.46 21.07 11.24
N LEU A 145 2.18 20.02 10.81
CA LEU A 145 3.06 20.09 9.65
C LEU A 145 2.24 20.42 8.38
N THR A 146 2.81 21.26 7.53
CA THR A 146 2.31 21.48 6.17
C THR A 146 2.50 20.23 5.31
N ALA A 147 1.82 20.13 4.17
CA ALA A 147 1.99 19.00 3.27
C ALA A 147 3.45 18.81 2.82
N GLU A 148 4.17 19.90 2.54
CA GLU A 148 5.58 19.87 2.15
C GLU A 148 6.49 19.39 3.28
N GLU A 149 6.32 19.94 4.48
CA GLU A 149 7.07 19.50 5.67
C GLU A 149 6.78 18.04 6.01
N LEU A 150 5.53 17.59 5.82
CA LEU A 150 5.15 16.21 6.04
C LEU A 150 5.81 15.26 5.05
N VAL A 151 5.83 15.61 3.77
CA VAL A 151 6.52 14.83 2.73
C VAL A 151 8.01 14.73 3.04
N GLN A 152 8.65 15.85 3.40
CA GLN A 152 10.06 15.84 3.79
C GLN A 152 10.28 14.94 5.02
N TRP A 153 9.41 15.05 6.02
CA TRP A 153 9.51 14.18 7.20
C TRP A 153 9.38 12.69 6.84
N VAL A 154 8.45 12.33 5.93
CA VAL A 154 8.30 10.94 5.48
C VAL A 154 9.54 10.46 4.75
N GLU A 155 10.09 11.27 3.82
CA GLU A 155 11.31 10.93 3.09
C GLU A 155 12.51 10.70 4.02
N ASP A 156 12.65 11.53 5.06
CA ASP A 156 13.76 11.45 6.02
C ASP A 156 13.60 10.25 7.00
N ASN A 157 12.37 9.73 7.19
CA ASN A 157 12.09 8.73 8.22
C ASN A 157 11.65 7.37 7.68
N LYS A 158 11.26 7.23 6.42
CA LYS A 158 10.73 5.97 5.86
C LYS A 158 11.69 4.78 6.00
N LEU A 159 13.00 4.99 5.94
CA LEU A 159 14.02 3.95 6.14
C LEU A 159 14.32 3.66 7.62
N HIS A 160 13.72 4.39 8.56
CA HIS A 160 13.77 4.08 9.97
C HIS A 160 12.64 3.13 10.42
N ILE A 161 11.75 2.76 9.51
CA ILE A 161 10.72 1.75 9.76
C ILE A 161 11.31 0.38 9.47
N ASP A 162 11.74 -0.28 10.52
CA ASP A 162 12.26 -1.65 10.43
C ASP A 162 11.12 -2.64 10.69
N HIS A 163 10.85 -3.52 9.74
CA HIS A 163 9.76 -4.49 9.84
C HIS A 163 10.21 -5.90 9.44
N TRP A 164 9.95 -6.81 10.34
CA TRP A 164 10.28 -8.22 10.22
C TRP A 164 9.02 -9.04 10.04
N PHE A 165 9.05 -10.03 9.17
CA PHE A 165 7.89 -10.84 8.88
C PHE A 165 8.27 -12.30 8.59
N THR A 166 7.27 -13.17 8.66
CA THR A 166 7.39 -14.57 8.27
C THR A 166 6.17 -14.98 7.46
N VAL A 167 6.27 -16.09 6.74
CA VAL A 167 5.17 -16.70 6.00
C VAL A 167 5.08 -18.18 6.33
N ASP A 168 3.89 -18.72 6.26
CA ASP A 168 3.67 -20.16 6.47
C ASP A 168 4.26 -21.00 5.36
N ASP A 169 4.16 -20.53 4.11
CA ASP A 169 4.66 -21.22 2.93
C ASP A 169 5.27 -20.21 1.94
N LEU A 170 6.58 -20.33 1.70
CA LEU A 170 7.34 -19.52 0.74
C LEU A 170 6.86 -19.67 -0.70
N ASN A 171 6.15 -20.76 -1.03
CA ASN A 171 5.63 -20.96 -2.37
C ASN A 171 4.67 -19.83 -2.80
N TYR A 172 3.92 -19.24 -1.88
CA TYR A 172 3.03 -18.11 -2.21
C TYR A 172 3.81 -16.88 -2.66
N LEU A 173 4.91 -16.53 -1.98
CA LEU A 173 5.78 -15.43 -2.40
C LEU A 173 6.48 -15.73 -3.72
N LYS A 174 6.90 -17.00 -3.93
CA LYS A 174 7.50 -17.45 -5.19
C LYS A 174 6.52 -17.35 -6.35
N MET A 175 5.28 -17.85 -6.18
CA MET A 175 4.23 -17.77 -7.19
C MET A 175 3.85 -16.32 -7.50
N GLY A 176 3.85 -15.45 -6.49
CA GLY A 176 3.64 -14.02 -6.64
C GLY A 176 4.82 -13.28 -7.30
N GLY A 177 5.98 -13.91 -7.46
CA GLY A 177 7.18 -13.26 -8.00
C GLY A 177 7.86 -12.26 -7.04
N ARG A 178 7.57 -12.31 -5.75
CA ARG A 178 8.13 -11.42 -4.70
C ARG A 178 9.26 -12.08 -3.90
N LEU A 179 9.80 -13.20 -4.41
CA LEU A 179 11.09 -13.73 -3.95
C LEU A 179 12.18 -13.32 -4.94
N SER A 180 13.28 -12.77 -4.42
CA SER A 180 14.46 -12.43 -5.21
C SER A 180 15.13 -13.69 -5.80
N ALA A 181 16.00 -13.53 -6.81
CA ALA A 181 16.65 -14.61 -7.56
C ALA A 181 17.53 -15.58 -6.74
N GLY A 182 17.82 -15.28 -5.46
CA GLY A 182 18.38 -16.25 -4.50
C GLY A 182 17.43 -17.41 -4.17
N ALA A 183 16.20 -17.32 -4.59
CA ALA A 183 15.12 -18.30 -4.41
C ALA A 183 15.37 -19.68 -5.08
N ALA A 184 16.34 -19.83 -5.96
CA ALA A 184 16.76 -21.16 -6.45
C ALA A 184 17.26 -22.09 -5.33
N PHE A 185 17.70 -21.51 -4.20
CA PHE A 185 18.10 -22.23 -2.99
C PHE A 185 16.92 -22.78 -2.18
N PHE A 186 15.71 -22.23 -2.37
CA PHE A 186 14.52 -22.58 -1.59
C PHE A 186 13.82 -23.89 -2.02
N GLY A 187 14.22 -24.51 -3.13
CA GLY A 187 13.65 -25.80 -3.57
C GLY A 187 13.82 -26.95 -2.57
N SER A 188 14.73 -26.82 -1.59
CA SER A 188 14.98 -27.82 -0.54
C SER A 188 14.44 -27.42 0.84
N MET A 189 13.79 -26.25 0.99
CA MET A 189 13.44 -25.64 2.27
C MET A 189 11.95 -25.69 2.62
N LEU A 190 11.20 -26.67 2.13
CA LEU A 190 9.75 -26.84 2.35
C LEU A 190 9.31 -26.86 3.84
N SER A 191 10.25 -26.99 4.77
CA SER A 191 9.97 -27.06 6.22
C SER A 191 10.56 -25.89 7.02
N ILE A 192 11.16 -24.90 6.35
CA ILE A 192 11.79 -23.75 7.03
C ILE A 192 10.82 -22.59 7.07
N LYS A 193 10.61 -22.03 8.25
CA LYS A 193 9.91 -20.76 8.46
C LYS A 193 10.95 -19.63 8.44
N PRO A 194 11.10 -18.89 7.34
CA PRO A 194 12.08 -17.81 7.28
C PRO A 194 11.62 -16.62 8.09
N VAL A 195 12.55 -15.96 8.73
CA VAL A 195 12.33 -14.58 9.22
C VAL A 195 12.96 -13.65 8.20
N MET A 196 12.17 -12.76 7.66
CA MET A 196 12.56 -11.85 6.57
C MET A 196 12.37 -10.41 7.01
N HIS A 197 13.08 -9.51 6.38
CA HIS A 197 12.88 -8.07 6.54
C HIS A 197 12.88 -7.39 5.16
N THR A 198 12.35 -6.19 5.09
CA THR A 198 12.44 -5.37 3.88
C THR A 198 13.80 -4.66 3.85
N SER A 199 14.48 -4.68 2.72
CA SER A 199 15.73 -3.94 2.52
C SER A 199 15.49 -2.44 2.32
N ASP A 200 16.57 -1.64 2.34
CA ASP A 200 16.51 -0.20 2.08
C ASP A 200 15.98 0.15 0.68
N GLU A 201 16.05 -0.81 -0.27
CA GLU A 201 15.45 -0.67 -1.61
C GLU A 201 13.97 -1.08 -1.64
N GLY A 202 13.37 -1.42 -0.52
CA GLY A 202 11.96 -1.79 -0.41
C GLY A 202 11.62 -3.22 -0.88
N LYS A 203 12.60 -4.13 -0.88
CA LYS A 203 12.43 -5.53 -1.31
C LYS A 203 12.39 -6.49 -0.14
#